data_a0a7f6fa051f98aa58c24ceef05b6de1
#
_entry.id   a0a7f6fa051f98aa58c24ceef05b6de1
#
_cell.length_a   1.000
_cell.length_b   1.000
_cell.length_c   1.000
_cell.angle_alpha   90.00
_cell.angle_beta   90.00
_cell.angle_gamma   90.00
#
_symmetry.space_group_name_H-M   'P 1'
#
loop_
_entity.id
_entity.type
_entity.pdbx_description
1 polymer ?
#
loop_
_entity_poly.entity_id
_entity_poly.type
_entity_poly.pdbx_seq_one_letter_code
_entity_poly.pdbx_strand_id
1 'polypeptide(L)'
;MNSKIKRIIDFSTAFGPSGMEDEVSKLAMEDVKDICEVHDDTMRNTYMRFKQDKEHETTILLDAHADEVGFIVQAIKPNGTIRFLPLGGWDPKNIVSGEVWILNDKGEKISGIVASQPVHFLSEEKRNGKVDFDDLVIDVGATSAHVNMMKHIRFS
;
A
#
# COMPACT_ATOMS: atom_id res chain seq x y z
N MET A 1 -9.33 15.12 -20.57
CA MET A 1 -9.46 15.20 -19.09
C MET A 1 -8.59 16.37 -18.61
N ASN A 2 -9.06 17.16 -17.64
CA ASN A 2 -8.28 18.28 -17.09
C ASN A 2 -6.99 17.73 -16.46
N SER A 3 -5.83 18.38 -16.74
CA SER A 3 -4.51 17.93 -16.25
C SER A 3 -4.43 17.81 -14.72
N LYS A 4 -5.12 18.71 -13.99
CA LYS A 4 -5.21 18.68 -12.53
C LYS A 4 -5.97 17.45 -12.02
N ILE A 5 -7.08 17.09 -12.67
CA ILE A 5 -7.87 15.91 -12.32
C ILE A 5 -7.07 14.64 -12.61
N LYS A 6 -6.38 14.60 -13.77
CA LYS A 6 -5.49 13.47 -14.07
C LYS A 6 -4.44 13.27 -13.01
N ARG A 7 -3.76 14.35 -12.58
CA ARG A 7 -2.75 14.30 -11.50
C ARG A 7 -3.33 13.72 -10.21
N ILE A 8 -4.50 14.18 -9.78
CA ILE A 8 -5.16 13.65 -8.56
C ILE A 8 -5.42 12.15 -8.70
N ILE A 9 -5.92 11.70 -9.85
CA ILE A 9 -6.18 10.28 -10.10
C ILE A 9 -4.87 9.49 -10.07
N ASP A 10 -3.85 9.92 -10.80
CA ASP A 10 -2.57 9.23 -10.89
C ASP A 10 -1.95 9.03 -9.50
N PHE A 11 -1.91 10.07 -8.66
CA PHE A 11 -1.36 9.98 -7.30
C PHE A 11 -2.23 9.15 -6.35
N SER A 12 -3.56 9.24 -6.45
CA SER A 12 -4.46 8.49 -5.57
C SER A 12 -4.64 7.02 -5.96
N THR A 13 -4.16 6.60 -7.13
CA THR A 13 -4.18 5.21 -7.59
C THR A 13 -2.79 4.58 -7.67
N ALA A 14 -1.74 5.35 -7.40
CA ALA A 14 -0.38 4.83 -7.32
C ALA A 14 -0.24 3.89 -6.12
N PHE A 15 0.53 2.83 -6.29
CA PHE A 15 0.84 1.90 -5.21
C PHE A 15 1.95 2.49 -4.34
N GLY A 16 1.67 2.73 -3.05
CA GLY A 16 2.60 3.43 -2.17
C GLY A 16 2.44 3.14 -0.67
N PRO A 17 2.26 1.87 -0.23
CA PRO A 17 2.32 1.59 1.20
C PRO A 17 3.74 1.84 1.73
N SER A 18 3.85 2.12 3.03
CA SER A 18 5.12 2.42 3.73
C SER A 18 6.22 1.42 3.37
N GLY A 19 7.35 1.93 2.88
CA GLY A 19 8.50 1.15 2.40
C GLY A 19 8.42 0.73 0.92
N MET A 20 7.32 1.05 0.20
CA MET A 20 7.08 0.69 -1.20
C MET A 20 6.58 1.90 -2.01
N GLU A 21 7.07 3.10 -1.71
CA GLU A 21 6.61 4.38 -2.27
C GLU A 21 7.20 4.70 -3.65
N ASP A 22 7.91 3.76 -4.29
CA ASP A 22 8.62 3.99 -5.56
C ASP A 22 7.72 4.53 -6.68
N GLU A 23 6.47 4.04 -6.76
CA GLU A 23 5.53 4.48 -7.81
C GLU A 23 5.12 5.95 -7.58
N VAL A 24 4.84 6.31 -6.32
CA VAL A 24 4.46 7.68 -5.92
C VAL A 24 5.63 8.64 -6.14
N SER A 25 6.84 8.27 -5.69
CA SER A 25 8.05 9.08 -5.85
C SER A 25 8.36 9.33 -7.32
N LYS A 26 8.27 8.30 -8.17
CA LYS A 26 8.48 8.46 -9.63
C LYS A 26 7.46 9.41 -10.26
N LEU A 27 6.18 9.29 -9.89
CA LEU A 27 5.14 10.22 -10.36
C LEU A 27 5.44 11.66 -9.94
N ALA A 28 5.84 11.86 -8.68
CA ALA A 28 6.16 13.18 -8.16
C ALA A 28 7.39 13.80 -8.87
N MET A 29 8.46 13.04 -9.04
CA MET A 29 9.65 13.48 -9.76
C MET A 29 9.34 13.84 -11.21
N GLU A 30 8.60 12.99 -11.91
CA GLU A 30 8.23 13.20 -13.32
C GLU A 30 7.35 14.44 -13.50
N ASP A 31 6.43 14.68 -12.56
CA ASP A 31 5.49 15.81 -12.60
C ASP A 31 6.19 17.17 -12.51
N VAL A 32 7.34 17.24 -11.83
CA VAL A 32 8.07 18.50 -11.59
C VAL A 32 9.42 18.60 -12.30
N LYS A 33 9.87 17.58 -13.03
CA LYS A 33 11.23 17.53 -13.63
C LYS A 33 11.59 18.73 -14.48
N ASP A 34 10.63 19.36 -15.12
CA ASP A 34 10.88 20.51 -15.99
C ASP A 34 11.16 21.80 -15.20
N ILE A 35 10.63 21.92 -13.98
CA ILE A 35 10.70 23.11 -13.16
C ILE A 35 11.56 22.95 -11.90
N CYS A 36 11.83 21.71 -11.46
CA CYS A 36 12.61 21.42 -10.27
C CYS A 36 13.85 20.58 -10.61
N GLU A 37 14.89 20.76 -9.81
CA GLU A 37 15.92 19.75 -9.58
C GLU A 37 15.37 18.75 -8.58
N VAL A 38 15.50 17.47 -8.89
CA VAL A 38 14.89 16.38 -8.09
C VAL A 38 15.95 15.38 -7.72
N HIS A 39 15.96 14.94 -6.46
CA HIS A 39 16.79 13.82 -5.99
C HIS A 39 16.09 13.10 -4.86
N ASP A 40 16.42 11.85 -4.65
CA ASP A 40 16.03 11.04 -3.53
C ASP A 40 17.23 10.66 -2.65
N ASP A 41 16.95 10.31 -1.42
CA ASP A 41 17.94 9.78 -0.49
C ASP A 41 17.69 8.30 -0.18
N THR A 42 18.55 7.72 0.65
CA THR A 42 18.46 6.31 1.06
C THR A 42 17.27 6.01 1.96
N MET A 43 16.63 7.03 2.51
CA MET A 43 15.39 6.95 3.31
C MET A 43 14.14 7.11 2.44
N ARG A 44 14.30 7.23 1.09
CA ARG A 44 13.24 7.48 0.10
C ARG A 44 12.57 8.86 0.21
N ASN A 45 13.21 9.81 0.91
CA ASN A 45 12.76 11.20 0.84
C ASN A 45 13.04 11.74 -0.56
N THR A 46 12.03 12.34 -1.18
CA THR A 46 12.15 12.99 -2.48
C THR A 46 12.25 14.49 -2.29
N TYR A 47 13.36 15.07 -2.69
CA TYR A 47 13.64 16.51 -2.61
C TYR A 47 13.41 17.17 -3.96
N MET A 48 12.73 18.32 -3.94
CA MET A 48 12.37 19.08 -5.14
C MET A 48 12.72 20.54 -4.90
N ARG A 49 13.74 21.06 -5.61
CA ARG A 49 14.15 22.47 -5.55
C ARG A 49 13.87 23.13 -6.89
N PHE A 50 13.22 24.29 -6.88
CA PHE A 50 12.98 25.03 -8.12
C PHE A 50 14.29 25.40 -8.81
N LYS A 51 14.43 25.11 -10.13
CA LYS A 51 15.62 25.42 -10.95
C LYS A 51 15.93 26.91 -11.01
N GLN A 52 14.93 27.76 -10.81
CA GLN A 52 15.04 29.21 -10.81
C GLN A 52 15.25 29.77 -9.41
N ASP A 53 15.38 28.91 -8.40
CA ASP A 53 15.60 29.34 -7.03
C ASP A 53 16.92 30.10 -6.94
N LYS A 54 16.87 31.28 -6.28
CA LYS A 54 18.04 32.09 -6.02
C LYS A 54 18.45 31.93 -4.56
N GLU A 55 19.68 32.22 -4.24
CA GLU A 55 20.09 32.30 -2.84
C GLU A 55 19.31 33.42 -2.14
N HIS A 56 18.58 33.08 -1.10
CA HIS A 56 17.81 33.97 -0.26
C HIS A 56 18.18 33.75 1.21
N GLU A 57 17.97 34.76 2.03
CA GLU A 57 18.17 34.67 3.47
C GLU A 57 17.18 33.73 4.15
N THR A 58 16.04 33.49 3.53
CA THR A 58 14.96 32.67 4.08
C THR A 58 14.58 31.56 3.11
N THR A 59 14.58 30.32 3.61
CA THR A 59 14.10 29.15 2.89
C THR A 59 12.76 28.70 3.47
N ILE A 60 11.78 28.43 2.60
CA ILE A 60 10.49 27.83 2.97
C ILE A 60 10.53 26.36 2.56
N LEU A 61 10.40 25.47 3.54
CA LEU A 61 10.26 24.03 3.30
C LEU A 61 8.78 23.67 3.32
N LEU A 62 8.32 23.02 2.24
CA LEU A 62 7.02 22.36 2.18
C LEU A 62 7.26 20.86 2.33
N ASP A 63 6.64 20.26 3.33
CA ASP A 63 6.79 18.84 3.66
C ASP A 63 5.45 18.11 3.58
N ALA A 64 5.46 16.91 3.00
CA ALA A 64 4.31 16.02 2.93
C ALA A 64 4.78 14.58 2.83
N HIS A 65 4.07 13.65 3.52
CA HIS A 65 4.36 12.23 3.38
C HIS A 65 3.86 11.67 2.04
N ALA A 66 4.57 10.66 1.52
CA ALA A 66 4.27 10.02 0.25
C ALA A 66 3.58 8.66 0.39
N ASP A 67 3.66 8.06 1.59
CA ASP A 67 3.09 6.74 1.83
C ASP A 67 1.58 6.79 2.10
N GLU A 68 0.95 5.68 1.83
CA GLU A 68 -0.44 5.40 2.18
C GLU A 68 -0.53 4.28 3.22
N VAL A 69 -1.65 4.20 3.92
CA VAL A 69 -1.95 3.06 4.79
C VAL A 69 -2.11 1.79 3.95
N GLY A 70 -1.57 0.68 4.43
CA GLY A 70 -1.57 -0.58 3.69
C GLY A 70 -1.41 -1.80 4.58
N PHE A 71 -0.90 -2.86 3.99
CA PHE A 71 -0.66 -4.13 4.68
C PHE A 71 0.65 -4.75 4.23
N ILE A 72 1.30 -5.48 5.14
CA ILE A 72 2.45 -6.31 4.81
C ILE A 72 2.09 -7.78 4.95
N VAL A 73 2.51 -8.60 3.99
CA VAL A 73 2.31 -10.05 4.04
C VAL A 73 3.13 -10.64 5.18
N GLN A 74 2.47 -11.31 6.13
CA GLN A 74 3.12 -11.95 7.26
C GLN A 74 3.37 -13.44 6.99
N ALA A 75 2.39 -14.15 6.42
CA ALA A 75 2.47 -15.58 6.20
C ALA A 75 1.51 -16.05 5.11
N ILE A 76 1.89 -17.10 4.38
CA ILE A 76 1.01 -17.83 3.49
C ILE A 76 0.59 -19.11 4.19
N LYS A 77 -0.70 -19.28 4.42
CA LYS A 77 -1.26 -20.45 5.13
C LYS A 77 -1.32 -21.68 4.20
N PRO A 78 -1.31 -22.91 4.75
CA PRO A 78 -1.38 -24.13 3.94
C PRO A 78 -2.59 -24.20 3.00
N ASN A 79 -3.71 -23.58 3.38
CA ASN A 79 -4.93 -23.51 2.56
C ASN A 79 -4.90 -22.43 1.47
N GLY A 80 -3.78 -21.72 1.33
CA GLY A 80 -3.61 -20.68 0.31
C GLY A 80 -4.04 -19.27 0.71
N THR A 81 -4.64 -19.08 1.87
CA THR A 81 -4.94 -17.71 2.36
C THR A 81 -3.69 -17.04 2.92
N ILE A 82 -3.67 -15.73 2.95
CA ILE A 82 -2.52 -14.91 3.36
C ILE A 82 -2.82 -14.22 4.68
N ARG A 83 -1.95 -14.38 5.67
CA ARG A 83 -1.94 -13.54 6.86
C ARG A 83 -1.18 -12.25 6.56
N PHE A 84 -1.65 -11.16 7.14
CA PHE A 84 -1.07 -9.84 6.93
C PHE A 84 -1.06 -9.03 8.24
N LEU A 85 -0.22 -8.02 8.27
CA LEU A 85 -0.15 -7.03 9.34
C LEU A 85 -0.51 -5.66 8.79
N PRO A 86 -1.18 -4.80 9.57
CA PRO A 86 -1.49 -3.45 9.15
C PRO A 86 -0.23 -2.57 9.12
N LEU A 87 -0.16 -1.72 8.10
CA LEU A 87 0.75 -0.59 8.00
C LEU A 87 -0.10 0.69 8.14
N GLY A 88 0.12 1.44 9.21
CA GLY A 88 -0.69 2.60 9.55
C GLY A 88 -1.95 2.28 10.37
N GLY A 89 -2.81 3.28 10.53
CA GLY A 89 -4.00 3.20 11.38
C GLY A 89 -5.21 2.61 10.65
N TRP A 90 -5.60 1.40 11.00
CA TRP A 90 -6.75 0.70 10.44
C TRP A 90 -7.77 0.31 11.51
N ASP A 91 -9.06 0.42 11.20
CA ASP A 91 -10.11 -0.30 11.91
C ASP A 91 -10.39 -1.62 11.17
N PRO A 92 -10.15 -2.79 11.78
CA PRO A 92 -10.34 -4.08 11.13
C PRO A 92 -11.75 -4.29 10.57
N LYS A 93 -12.77 -3.64 11.13
CA LYS A 93 -14.16 -3.75 10.65
C LYS A 93 -14.34 -3.11 9.27
N ASN A 94 -13.58 -2.07 8.97
CA ASN A 94 -13.75 -1.31 7.71
C ASN A 94 -13.10 -1.98 6.51
N ILE A 95 -12.27 -2.99 6.72
CA ILE A 95 -11.53 -3.64 5.64
C ILE A 95 -12.12 -5.00 5.23
N VAL A 96 -13.00 -5.58 6.05
CA VAL A 96 -13.65 -6.86 5.73
C VAL A 96 -14.42 -6.76 4.42
N SER A 97 -14.23 -7.73 3.53
CA SER A 97 -14.77 -7.78 2.16
C SER A 97 -14.21 -6.70 1.22
N GLY A 98 -13.22 -5.93 1.66
CA GLY A 98 -12.52 -4.99 0.80
C GLY A 98 -11.60 -5.69 -0.19
N GLU A 99 -11.51 -5.13 -1.41
CA GLU A 99 -10.51 -5.54 -2.39
C GLU A 99 -9.15 -4.94 -2.02
N VAL A 100 -8.10 -5.73 -2.18
CA VAL A 100 -6.71 -5.32 -1.97
C VAL A 100 -5.83 -5.78 -3.12
N TRP A 101 -4.75 -5.06 -3.35
CA TRP A 101 -3.72 -5.42 -4.31
C TRP A 101 -2.46 -5.86 -3.59
N ILE A 102 -1.91 -7.00 -3.99
CA ILE A 102 -0.67 -7.54 -3.44
C ILE A 102 0.39 -7.40 -4.52
N LEU A 103 1.47 -6.68 -4.20
CA LEU A 103 2.64 -6.62 -5.08
C LEU A 103 3.48 -7.87 -4.87
N ASN A 104 3.73 -8.62 -5.94
CA ASN A 104 4.59 -9.80 -5.89
C ASN A 104 6.06 -9.43 -6.16
N ASP A 105 6.97 -10.41 -6.06
CA ASP A 105 8.42 -10.22 -6.27
C ASP A 105 8.80 -9.90 -7.74
N LYS A 106 7.86 -9.99 -8.66
CA LYS A 106 8.01 -9.58 -10.07
C LYS A 106 7.48 -8.18 -10.34
N GLY A 107 6.92 -7.50 -9.35
CA GLY A 107 6.27 -6.21 -9.51
C GLY A 107 4.86 -6.29 -10.11
N GLU A 108 4.22 -7.48 -10.12
CA GLU A 108 2.86 -7.66 -10.61
C GLU A 108 1.86 -7.47 -9.46
N LYS A 109 0.77 -6.76 -9.74
CA LYS A 109 -0.33 -6.55 -8.79
C LYS A 109 -1.32 -7.72 -8.88
N ILE A 110 -1.52 -8.43 -7.77
CA ILE A 110 -2.45 -9.55 -7.64
C ILE A 110 -3.64 -9.09 -6.81
N SER A 111 -4.85 -9.21 -7.36
CA SER A 111 -6.08 -8.90 -6.63
C SER A 111 -6.36 -9.95 -5.56
N GLY A 112 -6.83 -9.49 -4.40
CA GLY A 112 -7.30 -10.31 -3.30
C GLY A 112 -8.46 -9.64 -2.57
N ILE A 113 -9.15 -10.40 -1.74
CA ILE A 113 -10.25 -9.92 -0.91
C ILE A 113 -9.92 -10.20 0.55
N VAL A 114 -10.11 -9.20 1.41
CA VAL A 114 -10.00 -9.39 2.86
C VAL A 114 -11.19 -10.21 3.34
N ALA A 115 -10.92 -11.40 3.81
CA ALA A 115 -11.92 -12.36 4.29
C ALA A 115 -11.84 -12.53 5.81
N SER A 116 -12.98 -12.68 6.43
CA SER A 116 -13.13 -13.09 7.84
C SER A 116 -13.83 -14.44 7.94
N GLN A 117 -13.77 -15.05 9.11
CA GLN A 117 -14.56 -16.24 9.37
C GLN A 117 -16.06 -15.90 9.27
N PRO A 118 -16.87 -16.70 8.54
CA PRO A 118 -18.31 -16.45 8.43
C PRO A 118 -18.99 -16.42 9.80
N VAL A 119 -19.92 -15.49 9.97
CA VAL A 119 -20.59 -15.21 11.27
C VAL A 119 -21.23 -16.47 11.88
N HIS A 120 -21.71 -17.40 11.04
CA HIS A 120 -22.33 -18.65 11.49
C HIS A 120 -21.36 -19.62 12.16
N PHE A 121 -20.05 -19.47 11.94
CA PHE A 121 -19.01 -20.30 12.56
C PHE A 121 -18.34 -19.62 13.76
N LEU A 122 -18.74 -18.37 14.07
CA LEU A 122 -18.22 -17.65 15.24
C LEU A 122 -18.98 -18.07 16.51
N SER A 123 -18.26 -18.21 17.62
CA SER A 123 -18.88 -18.30 18.94
C SER A 123 -19.66 -17.01 19.24
N GLU A 124 -20.64 -17.08 20.15
CA GLU A 124 -21.45 -15.93 20.55
C GLU A 124 -20.58 -14.79 21.07
N GLU A 125 -19.54 -15.10 21.83
CA GLU A 125 -18.54 -14.16 22.34
C GLU A 125 -17.79 -13.45 21.19
N LYS A 126 -17.30 -14.18 20.21
CA LYS A 126 -16.61 -13.61 19.02
C LYS A 126 -17.54 -12.82 18.12
N ARG A 127 -18.82 -13.23 18.03
CA ARG A 127 -19.84 -12.52 17.21
C ARG A 127 -20.14 -11.13 17.76
N ASN A 128 -20.16 -11.00 19.10
CA ASN A 128 -20.42 -9.74 19.80
C ASN A 128 -19.14 -8.98 20.17
N GLY A 129 -17.97 -9.57 19.94
CA GLY A 129 -16.67 -9.03 20.23
C GLY A 129 -16.15 -8.02 19.21
N LYS A 130 -14.94 -7.55 19.44
CA LYS A 130 -14.19 -6.76 18.45
C LYS A 130 -13.60 -7.69 17.41
N VAL A 131 -13.65 -7.27 16.15
CA VAL A 131 -12.88 -7.91 15.08
C VAL A 131 -11.41 -7.60 15.29
N ASP A 132 -10.56 -8.61 15.27
CA ASP A 132 -9.11 -8.46 15.35
C ASP A 132 -8.48 -8.75 13.98
N PHE A 133 -7.30 -8.19 13.71
CA PHE A 133 -6.53 -8.51 12.50
C PHE A 133 -6.16 -10.00 12.43
N ASP A 134 -5.96 -10.65 13.56
CA ASP A 134 -5.68 -12.10 13.61
C ASP A 134 -6.85 -12.98 13.13
N ASP A 135 -8.06 -12.45 13.11
CA ASP A 135 -9.25 -13.11 12.58
C ASP A 135 -9.41 -12.92 11.06
N LEU A 136 -8.56 -12.08 10.43
CA LEU A 136 -8.62 -11.73 9.02
C LEU A 136 -7.55 -12.45 8.20
N VAL A 137 -7.86 -12.67 6.94
CA VAL A 137 -6.93 -13.19 5.93
C VAL A 137 -7.21 -12.50 4.59
N ILE A 138 -6.24 -12.53 3.68
CA ILE A 138 -6.49 -12.16 2.29
C ILE A 138 -6.64 -13.45 1.48
N ASP A 139 -7.72 -13.54 0.73
CA ASP A 139 -7.99 -14.61 -0.23
C ASP A 139 -7.68 -14.10 -1.65
N VAL A 140 -6.76 -14.77 -2.33
CA VAL A 140 -6.35 -14.50 -3.72
C VAL A 140 -6.82 -15.60 -4.68
N GLY A 141 -7.79 -16.42 -4.27
CA GLY A 141 -8.31 -17.55 -5.04
C GLY A 141 -7.32 -18.72 -5.12
N ALA A 142 -6.34 -18.80 -4.22
CA ALA A 142 -5.42 -19.92 -4.16
C ALA A 142 -5.98 -21.01 -3.22
N THR A 143 -5.83 -22.27 -3.61
CA THR A 143 -6.29 -23.43 -2.84
C THR A 143 -5.21 -24.07 -1.98
N SER A 144 -3.97 -23.61 -2.10
CA SER A 144 -2.83 -24.08 -1.29
C SER A 144 -1.71 -23.03 -1.28
N ALA A 145 -0.82 -23.13 -0.29
CA ALA A 145 0.38 -22.29 -0.22
C ALA A 145 1.28 -22.45 -1.46
N HIS A 146 1.33 -23.64 -2.07
CA HIS A 146 2.11 -23.89 -3.27
C HIS A 146 1.63 -23.03 -4.45
N VAL A 147 0.30 -22.88 -4.64
CA VAL A 147 -0.26 -22.01 -5.68
C VAL A 147 0.14 -20.55 -5.46
N ASN A 148 0.16 -20.08 -4.21
CA ASN A 148 0.62 -18.73 -3.90
C ASN A 148 2.13 -18.53 -4.15
N MET A 149 2.97 -19.53 -3.85
CA MET A 149 4.39 -19.48 -4.22
C MET A 149 4.58 -19.41 -5.74
N MET A 150 3.75 -20.10 -6.51
CA MET A 150 3.74 -19.98 -7.98
C MET A 150 3.31 -18.59 -8.46
N LYS A 151 2.48 -17.88 -7.69
CA LYS A 151 2.15 -16.46 -7.93
C LYS A 151 3.26 -15.50 -7.46
N HIS A 152 4.39 -16.03 -6.98
CA HIS A 152 5.52 -15.25 -6.47
C HIS A 152 5.19 -14.31 -5.31
N ILE A 153 4.15 -14.60 -4.53
CA ILE A 153 3.86 -13.89 -3.30
C ILE A 153 4.85 -14.39 -2.25
N ARG A 154 5.68 -13.50 -1.74
CA ARG A 154 6.69 -13.80 -0.71
C ARG A 154 6.47 -12.96 0.54
N PHE A 155 7.12 -13.38 1.61
CA PHE A 155 7.25 -12.57 2.81
C PHE A 155 8.25 -11.44 2.53
N SER A 156 7.99 -10.27 3.01
CA SER A 156 8.94 -9.14 3.09
C SER A 156 9.59 -9.12 4.46
#